data_65eae57959a683f9c1dfe6d078a1744d
#
_entry.id   65eae57959a683f9c1dfe6d078a1744d
#
_cell.length_a   1.000
_cell.length_b   1.000
_cell.length_c   1.000
_cell.angle_alpha   90.00
_cell.angle_beta   90.00
_cell.angle_gamma   90.00
#
_symmetry.space_group_name_H-M   'P 1'
#
loop_
_entity.id
_entity.type
_entity.pdbx_description
1 polymer ?
#
loop_
_entity_poly.entity_id
_entity_poly.type
_entity_poly.pdbx_seq_one_letter_code
_entity_poly.pdbx_strand_id
1 'polypeptide(L)'
;MPQTRSILWINPVGTSAFDEPIREYLEAFRDGDTCLEVVSLAEGPSDLNQLSDEASVVPDVIDKVRKSTSDAAIVGCFNDTGLHESREISDSLVVGPGESAHHLASRLGSRWAVLVSDRKCIPRMASVASRYGFDRDRVSFHSVDIPVHGFQTDREQTIRILKDAAERAMAEQLAETIVLGCTIQFGMFQSLQETLHVPVIDVAVAALKEAEAQIDLFRRTGWRHSTALTYARFGSCRNAGTTAGREDPLPSRREN
;
A
#
# COMPACT_ATOMS: atom_id res chain seq x y z
N MET A 1 -16.82 25.51 6.65
CA MET A 1 -16.46 24.33 7.44
C MET A 1 -15.54 23.49 6.59
N PRO A 2 -14.49 22.85 7.11
CA PRO A 2 -13.73 21.90 6.33
C PRO A 2 -14.67 20.80 5.85
N GLN A 3 -14.52 20.40 4.60
CA GLN A 3 -15.34 19.34 4.01
C GLN A 3 -14.86 18.01 4.56
N THR A 4 -15.76 17.23 5.16
CA THR A 4 -15.47 15.88 5.69
C THR A 4 -14.80 15.03 4.62
N ARG A 5 -13.71 14.31 4.98
CA ARG A 5 -13.09 13.30 4.15
C ARG A 5 -13.79 11.96 4.37
N SER A 6 -14.01 11.21 3.32
CA SER A 6 -14.53 9.83 3.41
C SER A 6 -13.49 8.84 2.88
N ILE A 7 -13.13 7.85 3.70
CA ILE A 7 -12.13 6.83 3.37
C ILE A 7 -12.75 5.46 3.59
N LEU A 8 -12.66 4.61 2.56
CA LEU A 8 -13.00 3.20 2.64
C LEU A 8 -11.72 2.37 2.75
N TRP A 9 -11.54 1.66 3.86
CA TRP A 9 -10.50 0.64 4.02
C TRP A 9 -11.06 -0.72 3.64
N ILE A 10 -10.41 -1.42 2.73
CA ILE A 10 -10.80 -2.75 2.25
C ILE A 10 -9.76 -3.75 2.71
N ASN A 11 -10.08 -4.62 3.67
CA ASN A 11 -9.28 -5.80 3.97
C ASN A 11 -9.52 -6.83 2.86
N PRO A 12 -8.50 -7.20 2.06
CA PRO A 12 -8.70 -8.09 0.89
C PRO A 12 -8.72 -9.57 1.32
N VAL A 13 -9.53 -9.91 2.32
CA VAL A 13 -9.67 -11.25 2.91
C VAL A 13 -11.15 -11.56 3.16
N GLY A 14 -11.51 -12.84 3.16
CA GLY A 14 -12.88 -13.31 3.39
C GLY A 14 -13.27 -13.44 4.88
N THR A 15 -12.69 -12.63 5.74
CA THR A 15 -13.00 -12.60 7.18
C THR A 15 -13.03 -11.18 7.70
N SER A 16 -14.05 -10.84 8.47
CA SER A 16 -14.20 -9.53 9.12
C SER A 16 -13.55 -9.46 10.52
N ALA A 17 -12.80 -10.47 10.92
CA ALA A 17 -12.22 -10.55 12.27
C ALA A 17 -11.35 -9.35 12.64
N PHE A 18 -10.77 -8.66 11.67
CA PHE A 18 -9.91 -7.50 11.88
C PHE A 18 -10.55 -6.16 11.50
N ASP A 19 -11.79 -6.13 11.00
CA ASP A 19 -12.42 -4.89 10.56
C ASP A 19 -12.57 -3.90 11.70
N GLU A 20 -13.23 -4.32 12.78
CA GLU A 20 -13.43 -3.47 13.95
C GLU A 20 -12.12 -3.17 14.70
N PRO A 21 -11.22 -4.15 14.97
CA PRO A 21 -9.93 -3.84 15.58
C PRO A 21 -9.08 -2.83 14.81
N ILE A 22 -9.01 -2.91 13.47
CA ILE A 22 -8.29 -1.93 12.64
C ILE A 22 -8.99 -0.58 12.68
N ARG A 23 -10.32 -0.54 12.57
CA ARG A 23 -11.11 0.69 12.64
C ARG A 23 -10.86 1.43 13.95
N GLU A 24 -11.04 0.74 15.09
CA GLU A 24 -10.82 1.31 16.43
C GLU A 24 -9.38 1.82 16.60
N TYR A 25 -8.40 1.05 16.12
CA TYR A 25 -7.01 1.45 16.18
C TYR A 25 -6.73 2.73 15.37
N LEU A 26 -7.22 2.81 14.15
CA LEU A 26 -7.00 3.95 13.27
C LEU A 26 -7.76 5.22 13.69
N GLU A 27 -8.83 5.09 14.51
CA GLU A 27 -9.52 6.25 15.08
C GLU A 27 -8.59 7.19 15.88
N ALA A 28 -7.54 6.65 16.50
CA ALA A 28 -6.55 7.44 17.24
C ALA A 28 -5.63 8.28 16.35
N PHE A 29 -5.55 7.97 15.06
CA PHE A 29 -4.62 8.60 14.11
C PHE A 29 -5.29 9.40 13.01
N ARG A 30 -6.59 9.18 12.77
CA ARG A 30 -7.32 9.94 11.76
C ARG A 30 -7.47 11.41 12.15
N ASP A 31 -7.54 12.28 11.17
CA ASP A 31 -7.94 13.68 11.40
C ASP A 31 -9.42 13.74 11.79
N GLY A 32 -9.78 14.73 12.60
CA GLY A 32 -11.14 14.86 13.18
C GLY A 32 -12.27 15.01 12.17
N ASP A 33 -11.96 15.41 10.94
CA ASP A 33 -12.88 15.55 9.82
C ASP A 33 -12.82 14.38 8.83
N THR A 34 -12.16 13.27 9.18
CA THR A 34 -12.12 12.02 8.41
C THR A 34 -13.15 11.04 8.92
N CYS A 35 -13.99 10.52 8.02
CA CYS A 35 -14.88 9.38 8.25
C CYS A 35 -14.23 8.13 7.66
N LEU A 36 -13.95 7.14 8.49
CA LEU A 36 -13.30 5.89 8.10
C LEU A 36 -14.29 4.72 8.21
N GLU A 37 -14.51 4.05 7.10
CA GLU A 37 -15.21 2.78 7.02
C GLU A 37 -14.19 1.66 6.77
N VAL A 38 -14.31 0.52 7.48
CA VAL A 38 -13.43 -0.66 7.29
C VAL A 38 -14.31 -1.85 6.97
N VAL A 39 -13.99 -2.53 5.88
CA VAL A 39 -14.75 -3.70 5.38
C VAL A 39 -13.81 -4.78 4.87
N SER A 40 -14.23 -6.03 4.98
CA SER A 40 -13.59 -7.18 4.33
C SER A 40 -14.36 -7.62 3.07
N LEU A 41 -13.82 -8.56 2.32
CA LEU A 41 -14.52 -9.24 1.23
C LEU A 41 -15.61 -10.15 1.79
N ALA A 42 -16.66 -10.42 0.98
CA ALA A 42 -17.76 -11.31 1.40
C ALA A 42 -17.29 -12.76 1.51
N GLU A 43 -16.37 -13.17 0.62
CA GLU A 43 -15.79 -14.50 0.54
C GLU A 43 -14.30 -14.38 0.23
N GLY A 44 -13.53 -15.45 0.48
CA GLY A 44 -12.12 -15.50 0.15
C GLY A 44 -11.27 -16.18 1.24
N PRO A 45 -9.95 -16.21 1.06
CA PRO A 45 -9.01 -16.73 2.06
C PRO A 45 -9.00 -15.85 3.31
N SER A 46 -8.66 -16.45 4.46
CA SER A 46 -8.53 -15.72 5.74
C SER A 46 -7.27 -14.86 5.81
N ASP A 47 -6.28 -15.15 4.97
CA ASP A 47 -5.04 -14.38 4.79
C ASP A 47 -4.50 -14.55 3.37
N LEU A 48 -3.50 -13.73 2.98
CA LEU A 48 -2.92 -13.75 1.64
C LEU A 48 -1.48 -14.30 1.66
N ASN A 49 -1.33 -15.53 2.09
CA ASN A 49 -0.02 -16.17 2.20
C ASN A 49 0.51 -16.75 0.89
N GLN A 50 -0.34 -16.95 -0.11
CA GLN A 50 0.02 -17.51 -1.41
C GLN A 50 -0.27 -16.52 -2.56
N LEU A 51 0.47 -16.68 -3.68
CA LEU A 51 0.19 -15.92 -4.89
C LEU A 51 -1.20 -16.19 -5.46
N SER A 52 -1.70 -17.43 -5.29
CA SER A 52 -3.06 -17.80 -5.68
C SER A 52 -4.13 -17.10 -4.85
N ASP A 53 -3.85 -16.90 -3.55
CA ASP A 53 -4.77 -16.19 -2.65
C ASP A 53 -4.90 -14.73 -3.11
N GLU A 54 -3.77 -14.06 -3.37
CA GLU A 54 -3.78 -12.69 -3.89
C GLU A 54 -4.49 -12.60 -5.24
N ALA A 55 -4.20 -13.50 -6.17
CA ALA A 55 -4.83 -13.48 -7.47
C ALA A 55 -6.36 -13.68 -7.38
N SER A 56 -6.83 -14.50 -6.44
CA SER A 56 -8.25 -14.80 -6.27
C SER A 56 -9.07 -13.62 -5.76
N VAL A 57 -8.48 -12.72 -4.98
CA VAL A 57 -9.20 -11.60 -4.34
C VAL A 57 -9.20 -10.31 -5.16
N VAL A 58 -8.32 -10.19 -6.16
CA VAL A 58 -8.20 -8.98 -6.98
C VAL A 58 -9.53 -8.56 -7.63
N PRO A 59 -10.34 -9.45 -8.23
CA PRO A 59 -11.62 -9.07 -8.81
C PRO A 59 -12.59 -8.43 -7.79
N ASP A 60 -12.63 -8.97 -6.57
CA ASP A 60 -13.54 -8.49 -5.52
C ASP A 60 -13.06 -7.16 -4.92
N VAL A 61 -11.74 -6.97 -4.79
CA VAL A 61 -11.14 -5.67 -4.42
C VAL A 61 -11.52 -4.61 -5.45
N ILE A 62 -11.32 -4.89 -6.74
CA ILE A 62 -11.70 -4.01 -7.85
C ILE A 62 -13.19 -3.65 -7.78
N ASP A 63 -14.05 -4.63 -7.56
CA ASP A 63 -15.49 -4.42 -7.50
C ASP A 63 -15.89 -3.54 -6.31
N LYS A 64 -15.29 -3.75 -5.12
CA LYS A 64 -15.52 -2.89 -3.97
C LYS A 64 -15.05 -1.46 -4.20
N VAL A 65 -13.86 -1.27 -4.76
CA VAL A 65 -13.34 0.07 -5.10
C VAL A 65 -14.24 0.76 -6.11
N ARG A 66 -14.68 0.05 -7.15
CA ARG A 66 -15.58 0.59 -8.19
C ARG A 66 -16.93 1.05 -7.64
N LYS A 67 -17.46 0.31 -6.64
CA LYS A 67 -18.76 0.62 -6.00
C LYS A 67 -18.66 1.70 -4.93
N SER A 68 -17.45 2.02 -4.48
CA SER A 68 -17.22 3.03 -3.46
C SER A 68 -17.54 4.44 -3.98
N THR A 69 -18.17 5.22 -3.13
CA THR A 69 -18.38 6.66 -3.33
C THR A 69 -17.50 7.51 -2.40
N SER A 70 -16.56 6.88 -1.69
CA SER A 70 -15.61 7.55 -0.80
C SER A 70 -14.59 8.37 -1.60
N ASP A 71 -14.05 9.43 -0.99
CA ASP A 71 -12.99 10.26 -1.59
C ASP A 71 -11.74 9.43 -1.90
N ALA A 72 -11.41 8.47 -1.00
CA ALA A 72 -10.32 7.53 -1.20
C ALA A 72 -10.70 6.11 -0.76
N ALA A 73 -10.10 5.11 -1.41
CA ALA A 73 -10.10 3.72 -0.98
C ALA A 73 -8.67 3.29 -0.61
N ILE A 74 -8.52 2.58 0.51
CA ILE A 74 -7.26 1.96 0.92
C ILE A 74 -7.40 0.44 0.73
N VAL A 75 -6.48 -0.16 -0.06
CA VAL A 75 -6.42 -1.61 -0.19
C VAL A 75 -5.54 -2.17 0.93
N GLY A 76 -6.13 -2.63 2.01
CA GLY A 76 -5.51 -2.93 3.30
C GLY A 76 -4.59 -4.15 3.32
N CYS A 77 -3.64 -4.24 2.39
CA CYS A 77 -2.61 -5.28 2.31
C CYS A 77 -1.26 -4.66 1.95
N PHE A 78 -0.19 -5.06 2.63
CA PHE A 78 1.16 -4.55 2.37
C PHE A 78 1.69 -4.90 0.97
N ASN A 79 1.17 -5.94 0.33
CA ASN A 79 1.51 -6.26 -1.06
C ASN A 79 0.76 -5.41 -2.09
N ASP A 80 -0.10 -4.48 -1.63
CA ASP A 80 -0.90 -3.60 -2.49
C ASP A 80 -1.73 -4.38 -3.53
N THR A 81 -2.35 -5.48 -3.08
CA THR A 81 -3.05 -6.46 -3.91
C THR A 81 -4.27 -5.84 -4.59
N GLY A 82 -4.23 -5.65 -5.92
CA GLY A 82 -5.30 -5.00 -6.69
C GLY A 82 -5.25 -3.47 -6.69
N LEU A 83 -4.21 -2.85 -6.14
CA LEU A 83 -4.04 -1.38 -6.10
C LEU A 83 -4.02 -0.77 -7.50
N HIS A 84 -3.16 -1.30 -8.38
CA HIS A 84 -2.96 -0.73 -9.72
C HIS A 84 -4.18 -0.96 -10.61
N GLU A 85 -4.77 -2.13 -10.52
CA GLU A 85 -6.00 -2.50 -11.22
C GLU A 85 -7.17 -1.62 -10.78
N SER A 86 -7.25 -1.32 -9.49
CA SER A 86 -8.27 -0.43 -8.93
C SER A 86 -8.10 1.02 -9.40
N ARG A 87 -6.86 1.52 -9.52
CA ARG A 87 -6.57 2.86 -10.06
C ARG A 87 -7.03 3.02 -11.51
N GLU A 88 -6.97 1.97 -12.30
CA GLU A 88 -7.40 2.01 -13.71
C GLU A 88 -8.91 2.22 -13.85
N ILE A 89 -9.70 1.68 -12.93
CA ILE A 89 -11.16 1.64 -13.06
C ILE A 89 -11.91 2.62 -12.13
N SER A 90 -11.22 3.23 -11.18
CA SER A 90 -11.84 4.08 -10.17
C SER A 90 -11.69 5.56 -10.48
N ASP A 91 -12.72 6.33 -10.11
CA ASP A 91 -12.65 7.79 -10.06
C ASP A 91 -12.22 8.32 -8.68
N SER A 92 -12.26 7.47 -7.63
CA SER A 92 -11.71 7.76 -6.30
C SER A 92 -10.19 7.62 -6.27
N LEU A 93 -9.54 8.27 -5.31
CA LEU A 93 -8.13 8.02 -5.00
C LEU A 93 -7.97 6.59 -4.45
N VAL A 94 -6.92 5.88 -4.86
CA VAL A 94 -6.66 4.52 -4.35
C VAL A 94 -5.25 4.46 -3.78
N VAL A 95 -5.14 4.07 -2.52
CA VAL A 95 -3.91 4.08 -1.71
C VAL A 95 -3.57 2.66 -1.27
N GLY A 96 -2.28 2.33 -1.32
CA GLY A 96 -1.72 1.08 -0.86
C GLY A 96 -0.80 1.26 0.35
N PRO A 97 -0.91 0.41 1.40
CA PRO A 97 -0.02 0.45 2.55
C PRO A 97 1.45 0.21 2.23
N GLY A 98 1.75 -0.65 1.25
CA GLY A 98 3.12 -0.93 0.82
C GLY A 98 3.76 0.28 0.14
N GLU A 99 3.07 0.87 -0.85
CA GLU A 99 3.52 2.10 -1.51
C GLU A 99 3.74 3.22 -0.50
N SER A 100 2.75 3.48 0.35
CA SER A 100 2.80 4.54 1.36
C SER A 100 3.96 4.37 2.33
N ALA A 101 4.16 3.15 2.85
CA ALA A 101 5.21 2.86 3.81
C ALA A 101 6.61 2.94 3.20
N HIS A 102 6.82 2.42 1.99
CA HIS A 102 8.12 2.50 1.31
C HIS A 102 8.51 3.95 1.01
N HIS A 103 7.58 4.77 0.50
CA HIS A 103 7.84 6.19 0.24
C HIS A 103 8.06 6.97 1.53
N LEU A 104 7.34 6.68 2.61
CA LEU A 104 7.57 7.30 3.91
C LEU A 104 8.94 6.90 4.47
N ALA A 105 9.30 5.61 4.45
CA ALA A 105 10.58 5.10 4.92
C ALA A 105 11.76 5.77 4.20
N SER A 106 11.64 5.97 2.89
CA SER A 106 12.68 6.62 2.07
C SER A 106 12.98 8.08 2.44
N ARG A 107 12.05 8.73 3.14
CA ARG A 107 12.22 10.11 3.66
C ARG A 107 12.80 10.12 5.08
N LEU A 108 12.63 9.02 5.83
CA LEU A 108 13.06 8.91 7.22
C LEU A 108 14.45 8.29 7.38
N GLY A 109 14.94 7.55 6.37
CA GLY A 109 16.25 6.94 6.39
C GLY A 109 16.73 6.56 4.99
N SER A 110 18.05 6.39 4.84
CA SER A 110 18.66 5.92 3.59
C SER A 110 18.37 4.46 3.32
N ARG A 111 18.27 3.66 4.40
CA ARG A 111 18.00 2.22 4.38
C ARG A 111 16.92 1.86 5.38
N TRP A 112 16.05 0.95 5.00
CA TRP A 112 15.03 0.44 5.92
C TRP A 112 14.86 -1.07 5.82
N ALA A 113 14.40 -1.66 6.92
CA ALA A 113 14.09 -3.07 7.02
C ALA A 113 12.58 -3.28 7.13
N VAL A 114 12.05 -4.22 6.36
CA VAL A 114 10.65 -4.65 6.42
C VAL A 114 10.56 -5.96 7.18
N LEU A 115 9.79 -6.00 8.27
CA LEU A 115 9.55 -7.18 9.08
C LEU A 115 8.32 -7.92 8.55
N VAL A 116 8.52 -9.11 8.01
CA VAL A 116 7.48 -9.89 7.32
C VAL A 116 7.13 -11.17 8.08
N SER A 117 5.92 -11.69 7.87
CA SER A 117 5.42 -12.88 8.55
C SER A 117 6.26 -14.14 8.28
N ASP A 118 6.59 -14.38 7.02
CA ASP A 118 7.26 -15.61 6.56
C ASP A 118 8.25 -15.30 5.44
N ARG A 119 9.36 -16.04 5.38
CA ARG A 119 10.38 -15.89 4.32
C ARG A 119 9.85 -16.11 2.91
N LYS A 120 8.78 -16.90 2.75
CA LYS A 120 8.10 -17.10 1.46
C LYS A 120 7.56 -15.78 0.88
N CYS A 121 7.20 -14.81 1.74
CA CYS A 121 6.71 -13.50 1.31
C CYS A 121 7.81 -12.60 0.73
N ILE A 122 9.08 -12.81 1.10
CA ILE A 122 10.20 -11.92 0.78
C ILE A 122 10.36 -11.66 -0.74
N PRO A 123 10.41 -12.68 -1.62
CA PRO A 123 10.59 -12.42 -3.05
C PRO A 123 9.48 -11.56 -3.65
N ARG A 124 8.23 -11.77 -3.21
CA ARG A 124 7.06 -11.04 -3.65
C ARG A 124 7.11 -9.58 -3.17
N MET A 125 7.36 -9.36 -1.88
CA MET A 125 7.47 -8.02 -1.29
C MET A 125 8.65 -7.24 -1.88
N ALA A 126 9.77 -7.90 -2.17
CA ALA A 126 10.89 -7.27 -2.88
C ALA A 126 10.51 -6.85 -4.31
N SER A 127 9.69 -7.64 -5.01
CA SER A 127 9.16 -7.27 -6.32
C SER A 127 8.22 -6.05 -6.24
N VAL A 128 7.40 -5.96 -5.20
CA VAL A 128 6.53 -4.79 -4.95
C VAL A 128 7.38 -3.54 -4.68
N ALA A 129 8.38 -3.63 -3.81
CA ALA A 129 9.30 -2.52 -3.54
C ALA A 129 10.03 -2.04 -4.82
N SER A 130 10.48 -2.98 -5.66
CA SER A 130 11.12 -2.66 -6.94
C SER A 130 10.18 -1.92 -7.90
N ARG A 131 8.89 -2.23 -7.89
CA ARG A 131 7.88 -1.51 -8.68
C ARG A 131 7.79 -0.04 -8.29
N TYR A 132 8.05 0.29 -7.02
CA TYR A 132 8.09 1.66 -6.49
C TYR A 132 9.47 2.31 -6.62
N GLY A 133 10.44 1.65 -7.28
CA GLY A 133 11.78 2.18 -7.50
C GLY A 133 12.77 1.93 -6.36
N PHE A 134 12.45 1.02 -5.44
CA PHE A 134 13.33 0.68 -4.33
C PHE A 134 13.95 -0.70 -4.54
N ASP A 135 15.27 -0.74 -4.51
CA ASP A 135 16.09 -1.93 -4.71
C ASP A 135 16.64 -2.50 -3.38
N ARG A 136 17.42 -3.57 -3.50
CA ARG A 136 18.02 -4.25 -2.35
C ARG A 136 19.13 -3.45 -1.65
N ASP A 137 19.62 -2.40 -2.27
CA ASP A 137 20.61 -1.53 -1.65
C ASP A 137 19.95 -0.61 -0.62
N ARG A 138 18.65 -0.39 -0.74
CA ARG A 138 17.87 0.47 0.13
C ARG A 138 16.93 -0.27 1.07
N VAL A 139 16.35 -1.40 0.64
CA VAL A 139 15.36 -2.14 1.44
C VAL A 139 15.76 -3.59 1.65
N SER A 140 15.73 -4.04 2.91
CA SER A 140 15.91 -5.43 3.30
C SER A 140 14.63 -6.01 3.90
N PHE A 141 14.44 -7.33 3.80
CA PHE A 141 13.26 -8.03 4.29
C PHE A 141 13.67 -9.11 5.27
N HIS A 142 13.05 -9.13 6.44
CA HIS A 142 13.38 -10.04 7.55
C HIS A 142 12.12 -10.78 8.01
N SER A 143 12.14 -12.11 7.89
CA SER A 143 11.07 -12.97 8.37
C SER A 143 11.11 -13.08 9.90
N VAL A 144 9.92 -13.05 10.51
CA VAL A 144 9.74 -13.27 11.94
C VAL A 144 9.08 -14.61 12.26
N ASP A 145 8.70 -15.38 11.22
CA ASP A 145 8.12 -16.72 11.29
C ASP A 145 6.86 -16.78 12.19
N ILE A 146 6.06 -15.72 12.17
CA ILE A 146 4.75 -15.64 12.83
C ILE A 146 3.69 -15.60 11.74
N PRO A 147 2.70 -16.52 11.74
CA PRO A 147 1.59 -16.45 10.80
C PRO A 147 0.76 -15.18 11.01
N VAL A 148 0.16 -14.64 9.94
CA VAL A 148 -0.54 -13.35 9.97
C VAL A 148 -1.57 -13.26 11.12
N HIS A 149 -2.40 -14.29 11.29
CA HIS A 149 -3.39 -14.34 12.37
C HIS A 149 -2.79 -14.44 13.78
N GLY A 150 -1.51 -14.82 13.90
CA GLY A 150 -0.79 -14.94 15.17
C GLY A 150 -0.28 -13.62 15.73
N PHE A 151 -0.11 -12.57 14.91
CA PHE A 151 0.48 -11.31 15.37
C PHE A 151 -0.26 -10.67 16.55
N GLN A 152 -1.58 -10.77 16.59
CA GLN A 152 -2.40 -10.19 17.65
C GLN A 152 -2.72 -11.16 18.80
N THR A 153 -2.35 -12.44 18.70
CA THR A 153 -2.68 -13.48 19.71
C THR A 153 -1.87 -13.31 20.98
N ASP A 154 -0.56 -13.09 20.86
CA ASP A 154 0.34 -12.75 21.96
C ASP A 154 1.19 -11.55 21.55
N ARG A 155 0.66 -10.36 21.84
CA ARG A 155 1.30 -9.09 21.45
C ARG A 155 2.67 -8.91 22.08
N GLU A 156 2.84 -9.29 23.34
CA GLU A 156 4.12 -9.13 24.02
C GLU A 156 5.21 -10.01 23.40
N GLN A 157 4.89 -11.26 23.11
CA GLN A 157 5.81 -12.16 22.41
C GLN A 157 6.09 -11.67 21.00
N THR A 158 5.07 -11.23 20.28
CA THR A 158 5.22 -10.67 18.93
C THR A 158 6.16 -9.47 18.94
N ILE A 159 5.97 -8.51 19.85
CA ILE A 159 6.84 -7.33 19.98
C ILE A 159 8.30 -7.75 20.27
N ARG A 160 8.53 -8.74 21.14
CA ARG A 160 9.90 -9.24 21.40
C ARG A 160 10.55 -9.80 20.13
N ILE A 161 9.83 -10.64 19.38
CA ILE A 161 10.35 -11.24 18.13
C ILE A 161 10.60 -10.16 17.06
N LEU A 162 9.69 -9.21 16.89
CA LEU A 162 9.86 -8.08 15.99
C LEU A 162 11.07 -7.22 16.37
N LYS A 163 11.27 -6.96 17.67
CA LYS A 163 12.42 -6.22 18.18
C LYS A 163 13.73 -6.93 17.82
N ASP A 164 13.85 -8.23 18.12
CA ASP A 164 15.06 -9.00 17.83
C ASP A 164 15.37 -9.03 16.31
N ALA A 165 14.34 -9.10 15.47
CA ALA A 165 14.51 -9.04 14.01
C ALA A 165 14.95 -7.64 13.55
N ALA A 166 14.40 -6.58 14.15
CA ALA A 166 14.78 -5.20 13.85
C ALA A 166 16.23 -4.92 14.27
N GLU A 167 16.65 -5.33 15.47
CA GLU A 167 18.02 -5.16 15.96
C GLU A 167 19.04 -5.86 15.04
N ARG A 168 18.74 -7.07 14.56
CA ARG A 168 19.58 -7.74 13.57
C ARG A 168 19.64 -6.96 12.26
N ALA A 169 18.50 -6.48 11.75
CA ALA A 169 18.48 -5.69 10.53
C ALA A 169 19.27 -4.40 10.64
N MET A 170 19.20 -3.72 11.79
CA MET A 170 19.98 -2.52 12.06
C MET A 170 21.49 -2.83 12.10
N ALA A 171 21.88 -3.92 12.74
CA ALA A 171 23.30 -4.30 12.89
C ALA A 171 23.90 -4.84 11.57
N GLU A 172 23.18 -5.66 10.83
CA GLU A 172 23.70 -6.39 9.66
C GLU A 172 23.47 -5.65 8.34
N GLN A 173 22.35 -4.93 8.23
CA GLN A 173 21.92 -4.27 6.99
C GLN A 173 21.94 -2.74 7.09
N LEU A 174 22.35 -2.18 8.24
CA LEU A 174 22.40 -0.75 8.49
C LEU A 174 21.03 -0.07 8.30
N ALA A 175 19.96 -0.74 8.73
CA ALA A 175 18.64 -0.17 8.65
C ALA A 175 18.49 1.00 9.62
N GLU A 176 18.06 2.15 9.12
CA GLU A 176 17.82 3.39 9.88
C GLU A 176 16.33 3.57 10.20
N THR A 177 15.46 2.79 9.53
CA THR A 177 14.01 2.80 9.71
C THR A 177 13.50 1.37 9.65
N ILE A 178 12.51 1.05 10.46
CA ILE A 178 11.84 -0.25 10.47
C ILE A 178 10.42 -0.09 9.92
N VAL A 179 9.98 -1.02 9.08
CA VAL A 179 8.62 -1.08 8.54
C VAL A 179 7.95 -2.37 9.00
N LEU A 180 6.80 -2.27 9.62
CA LEU A 180 5.96 -3.40 9.98
C LEU A 180 5.23 -3.90 8.73
N GLY A 181 5.76 -4.94 8.06
CA GLY A 181 5.36 -5.38 6.72
C GLY A 181 4.02 -6.13 6.63
N CYS A 182 3.13 -5.91 7.58
CA CYS A 182 1.78 -6.46 7.57
C CYS A 182 0.81 -5.50 8.27
N THR A 183 -0.35 -5.25 7.68
CA THR A 183 -1.39 -4.41 8.29
C THR A 183 -1.91 -4.96 9.61
N ILE A 184 -1.76 -6.27 9.87
CA ILE A 184 -2.16 -6.90 11.14
C ILE A 184 -1.09 -6.74 12.24
N GLN A 185 0.07 -6.17 11.94
CA GLN A 185 1.05 -5.74 12.96
C GLN A 185 0.69 -4.36 13.58
N PHE A 186 -0.52 -3.89 13.36
CA PHE A 186 -0.98 -2.61 13.85
C PHE A 186 -0.82 -2.45 15.37
N GLY A 187 -0.50 -1.25 15.80
CA GLY A 187 -0.40 -0.88 17.22
C GLY A 187 0.86 -1.34 17.94
N MET A 188 1.86 -1.90 17.24
CA MET A 188 3.10 -2.36 17.86
C MET A 188 4.26 -1.37 17.70
N PHE A 189 4.12 -0.37 16.83
CA PHE A 189 5.21 0.52 16.45
C PHE A 189 5.72 1.39 17.61
N GLN A 190 4.84 1.88 18.50
CA GLN A 190 5.24 2.79 19.59
C GLN A 190 6.24 2.13 20.53
N SER A 191 5.91 0.93 21.04
CA SER A 191 6.78 0.16 21.92
C SER A 191 8.11 -0.22 21.28
N LEU A 192 8.10 -0.57 19.99
CA LEU A 192 9.31 -0.85 19.22
C LEU A 192 10.14 0.40 19.01
N GLN A 193 9.55 1.51 18.65
CA GLN A 193 10.24 2.78 18.42
C GLN A 193 10.89 3.32 19.69
N GLU A 194 10.22 3.23 20.84
CA GLU A 194 10.76 3.61 22.14
C GLU A 194 12.02 2.80 22.50
N THR A 195 12.04 1.51 22.12
CA THR A 195 13.15 0.61 22.47
C THR A 195 14.28 0.67 21.45
N LEU A 196 13.97 0.76 20.15
CA LEU A 196 14.96 0.73 19.07
C LEU A 196 15.60 2.09 18.81
N HIS A 197 14.96 3.17 19.23
CA HIS A 197 15.40 4.57 19.00
C HIS A 197 15.55 4.95 17.53
N VAL A 198 14.82 4.28 16.62
CA VAL A 198 14.71 4.61 15.20
C VAL A 198 13.22 4.67 14.80
N PRO A 199 12.86 5.37 13.72
CA PRO A 199 11.48 5.36 13.25
C PRO A 199 10.99 3.95 12.96
N VAL A 200 9.80 3.61 13.48
CA VAL A 200 9.09 2.36 13.18
C VAL A 200 7.76 2.69 12.53
N ILE A 201 7.60 2.31 11.27
CA ILE A 201 6.43 2.63 10.48
C ILE A 201 5.38 1.54 10.63
N ASP A 202 4.22 1.92 11.16
CA ASP A 202 2.99 1.15 11.07
C ASP A 202 2.34 1.45 9.71
N VAL A 203 2.22 0.42 8.89
CA VAL A 203 1.78 0.58 7.50
C VAL A 203 0.30 0.93 7.37
N ALA A 204 -0.51 0.59 8.38
CA ALA A 204 -1.91 0.99 8.40
C ALA A 204 -2.06 2.50 8.67
N VAL A 205 -1.29 3.02 9.63
CA VAL A 205 -1.24 4.47 9.91
C VAL A 205 -0.66 5.22 8.71
N ALA A 206 0.42 4.71 8.10
CA ALA A 206 1.02 5.33 6.92
C ALA A 206 0.03 5.45 5.77
N ALA A 207 -0.75 4.41 5.48
CA ALA A 207 -1.76 4.43 4.43
C ALA A 207 -2.92 5.39 4.73
N LEU A 208 -3.39 5.44 5.99
CA LEU A 208 -4.43 6.38 6.40
C LEU A 208 -3.98 7.83 6.19
N LYS A 209 -2.79 8.19 6.69
CA LYS A 209 -2.27 9.56 6.56
C LYS A 209 -1.95 9.93 5.11
N GLU A 210 -1.49 8.98 4.30
CA GLU A 210 -1.31 9.18 2.86
C GLU A 210 -2.65 9.45 2.16
N ALA A 211 -3.71 8.70 2.49
CA ALA A 211 -5.05 8.92 1.91
C ALA A 211 -5.59 10.30 2.27
N GLU A 212 -5.49 10.74 3.52
CA GLU A 212 -5.89 12.07 3.96
C GLU A 212 -5.13 13.16 3.21
N ALA A 213 -3.80 13.02 3.09
CA ALA A 213 -2.96 13.98 2.37
C ALA A 213 -3.30 14.03 0.87
N GLN A 214 -3.54 12.88 0.23
CA GLN A 214 -3.92 12.82 -1.17
C GLN A 214 -5.30 13.45 -1.43
N ILE A 215 -6.27 13.25 -0.53
CA ILE A 215 -7.58 13.89 -0.61
C ILE A 215 -7.43 15.42 -0.56
N ASP A 216 -6.62 15.94 0.36
CA ASP A 216 -6.38 17.36 0.49
C ASP A 216 -5.68 17.96 -0.74
N LEU A 217 -4.68 17.27 -1.27
CA LEU A 217 -4.01 17.67 -2.49
C LEU A 217 -4.98 17.67 -3.67
N PHE A 218 -5.76 16.60 -3.83
CA PHE A 218 -6.75 16.52 -4.92
C PHE A 218 -7.78 17.64 -4.85
N ARG A 219 -8.33 17.93 -3.67
CA ARG A 219 -9.33 18.99 -3.49
C ARG A 219 -8.78 20.39 -3.81
N ARG A 220 -7.47 20.62 -3.61
CA ARG A 220 -6.83 21.92 -3.85
C ARG A 220 -6.26 22.07 -5.25
N THR A 221 -5.79 20.99 -5.86
CA THR A 221 -4.97 21.02 -7.08
C THR A 221 -5.54 20.19 -8.24
N GLY A 222 -6.47 19.27 -7.95
CA GLY A 222 -6.94 18.26 -8.91
C GLY A 222 -5.95 17.12 -9.17
N TRP A 223 -4.86 17.00 -8.39
CA TRP A 223 -3.85 15.97 -8.61
C TRP A 223 -4.33 14.61 -8.12
N ARG A 224 -4.32 13.66 -9.02
CA ARG A 224 -4.60 12.24 -8.77
C ARG A 224 -3.74 11.38 -9.70
N HIS A 225 -3.84 10.05 -9.57
CA HIS A 225 -3.16 9.14 -10.50
C HIS A 225 -3.52 9.47 -11.96
N SER A 226 -2.51 9.37 -12.85
CA SER A 226 -2.69 9.73 -14.26
C SER A 226 -3.49 8.66 -15.01
N THR A 227 -4.50 9.10 -15.74
CA THR A 227 -5.29 8.26 -16.65
C THR A 227 -4.84 8.40 -18.11
N ALA A 228 -3.63 8.93 -18.36
CA ALA A 228 -3.14 9.16 -19.72
C ALA A 228 -2.57 7.89 -20.38
N LEU A 229 -1.94 7.01 -19.60
CA LEU A 229 -1.31 5.77 -20.11
C LEU A 229 -1.62 4.59 -19.18
N THR A 230 -0.83 4.39 -18.11
CA THR A 230 -0.86 3.19 -17.26
C THR A 230 -2.25 2.92 -16.67
N TYR A 231 -2.96 3.94 -16.25
CA TYR A 231 -4.31 3.84 -15.70
C TYR A 231 -5.38 4.35 -16.66
N ALA A 232 -5.10 4.35 -17.97
CA ALA A 232 -6.09 4.72 -18.97
C ALA A 232 -7.06 3.58 -19.21
N ARG A 233 -8.35 3.87 -19.22
CA ARG A 233 -9.37 2.87 -19.64
C ARG A 233 -9.15 2.49 -21.10
N PHE A 234 -9.29 1.20 -21.43
CA PHE A 234 -9.09 0.71 -22.79
C PHE A 234 -9.91 1.53 -23.80
N GLY A 235 -9.27 2.02 -24.84
CA GLY A 235 -9.89 2.86 -25.87
C GLY A 235 -9.77 4.37 -25.65
N SER A 236 -9.52 4.85 -24.43
CA SER A 236 -9.36 6.29 -24.15
C SER A 236 -7.99 6.84 -24.61
N CYS A 237 -6.95 6.01 -24.66
CA CYS A 237 -5.62 6.41 -25.12
C CYS A 237 -5.57 6.82 -26.60
N ARG A 238 -6.56 6.46 -27.42
CA ARG A 238 -6.54 6.74 -28.86
C ARG A 238 -6.73 8.22 -29.20
N ASN A 239 -7.21 9.04 -28.27
CA ASN A 239 -7.55 10.44 -28.52
C ASN A 239 -6.54 11.45 -27.96
N ALA A 240 -5.50 11.03 -27.24
CA ALA A 240 -4.53 11.93 -26.64
C ALA A 240 -3.36 12.30 -27.59
N GLY A 241 -3.32 11.78 -28.82
CA GLY A 241 -2.15 11.90 -29.71
C GLY A 241 -2.40 12.21 -31.17
N THR A 242 -3.62 12.53 -31.59
CA THR A 242 -3.87 12.99 -32.98
C THR A 242 -4.22 14.47 -33.01
N THR A 243 -3.24 15.31 -32.76
CA THR A 243 -3.19 16.59 -33.48
C THR A 243 -2.78 16.27 -34.89
N ALA A 244 -3.71 16.48 -35.79
CA ALA A 244 -3.64 16.20 -37.19
C ALA A 244 -2.34 16.70 -37.88
N GLY A 245 -1.81 15.84 -38.73
CA GLY A 245 -1.36 16.24 -40.06
C GLY A 245 -0.11 17.07 -40.15
N ARG A 246 0.99 16.42 -40.41
CA ARG A 246 1.81 16.77 -41.58
C ARG A 246 2.28 15.44 -42.17
N GLU A 247 1.63 15.01 -43.24
CA GLU A 247 2.23 14.12 -44.22
C GLU A 247 3.34 14.90 -44.87
N ASP A 248 4.60 14.66 -44.45
CA ASP A 248 5.75 15.01 -45.25
C ASP A 248 5.81 13.97 -46.39
N PRO A 249 5.75 14.40 -47.69
CA PRO A 249 5.88 13.47 -48.80
C PRO A 249 7.31 12.92 -48.82
N LEU A 250 7.44 11.60 -48.84
CA LEU A 250 8.69 10.88 -49.04
C LEU A 250 9.41 11.43 -50.29
N PRO A 251 10.72 11.72 -50.24
CA PRO A 251 11.47 12.14 -51.40
C PRO A 251 11.49 10.99 -52.41
N SER A 252 11.08 11.33 -53.64
CA SER A 252 11.13 10.43 -54.79
C SER A 252 12.53 9.87 -55.00
N ARG A 253 12.66 8.55 -55.05
CA ARG A 253 13.89 7.89 -55.52
C ARG A 253 14.20 8.38 -56.94
N ARG A 254 15.30 9.03 -57.11
CA ARG A 254 15.90 9.22 -58.46
C ARG A 254 16.55 7.90 -58.85
N GLU A 255 16.03 7.31 -59.88
CA GLU A 255 16.73 6.29 -60.67
C GLU A 255 17.93 6.95 -61.38
N ASN A 256 19.11 6.35 -61.15
CA ASN A 256 20.22 6.25 -62.12
C ASN A 256 21.06 5.05 -61.71
#